data_19b50a62531bf768e3d5ea960197c364
#
_entry.id   19b50a62531bf768e3d5ea960197c364
#
_cell.length_a   1.000
_cell.length_b   1.000
_cell.length_c   1.000
_cell.angle_alpha   90.00
_cell.angle_beta   90.00
_cell.angle_gamma   90.00
#
_symmetry.space_group_name_H-M   'P 1'
#
loop_
_entity.id
_entity.type
_entity.pdbx_description
1 polymer ?
#
loop_
_entity_poly.entity_id
_entity_poly.type
_entity_poly.pdbx_seq_one_letter_code
_entity_poly.pdbx_strand_id
1 'polypeptide(L)'
;MIVRKLEQKEHRQTRELWEKVFAEDTKAFLDYYYFIKTRDNEIYVIEEDRKIRSMLHLNPYLVQIEDRQFPCHYIIAVATEENYRGRGYMRTLLCRALEEMYRRKEPFTFLMPAAEAVIS
;
A
#
# COMPACT_ATOMS: atom_id res chain seq x y z
N MET A 1 -11.17 -9.25 12.64
CA MET A 1 -10.41 -8.38 11.73
C MET A 1 -9.12 -7.96 12.40
N ILE A 2 -8.01 -8.12 11.70
CA ILE A 2 -6.69 -7.75 12.20
C ILE A 2 -6.09 -6.69 11.28
N VAL A 3 -5.71 -5.54 11.85
CA VAL A 3 -5.04 -4.47 11.12
C VAL A 3 -3.59 -4.47 11.54
N ARG A 4 -2.66 -4.68 10.62
CA ARG A 4 -1.25 -4.73 10.99
C ARG A 4 -0.33 -4.32 9.85
N LYS A 5 0.90 -3.96 10.22
CA LYS A 5 1.98 -3.72 9.28
C LYS A 5 2.71 -5.05 9.07
N LEU A 6 2.94 -5.41 7.83
CA LEU A 6 3.67 -6.65 7.50
C LEU A 6 5.17 -6.49 7.75
N GLU A 7 5.80 -7.58 8.17
CA GLU A 7 7.24 -7.66 8.14
C GLU A 7 7.68 -7.88 6.70
N GLN A 8 8.92 -7.51 6.37
CA GLN A 8 9.39 -7.60 5.00
C GLN A 8 9.24 -9.01 4.42
N LYS A 9 9.52 -10.03 5.19
CA LYS A 9 9.40 -11.41 4.73
C LYS A 9 7.97 -11.82 4.36
N GLU A 10 6.99 -11.03 4.81
CA GLU A 10 5.58 -11.30 4.55
C GLU A 10 5.02 -10.52 3.37
N HIS A 11 5.79 -9.59 2.79
CA HIS A 11 5.30 -8.71 1.74
C HIS A 11 4.73 -9.47 0.55
N ARG A 12 5.30 -10.63 0.21
CA ARG A 12 4.82 -11.44 -0.91
C ARG A 12 3.39 -11.93 -0.76
N GLN A 13 2.89 -11.97 0.46
CA GLN A 13 1.54 -12.41 0.71
C GLN A 13 0.50 -11.46 0.12
N THR A 14 0.89 -10.23 -0.22
CA THR A 14 -0.01 -9.26 -0.83
C THR A 14 -0.13 -9.42 -2.34
N ARG A 15 0.73 -10.20 -2.96
CA ARG A 15 0.76 -10.35 -4.42
C ARG A 15 -0.54 -10.93 -4.97
N GLU A 16 -1.13 -11.88 -4.28
CA GLU A 16 -2.38 -12.50 -4.73
C GLU A 16 -3.49 -11.46 -4.85
N LEU A 17 -3.60 -10.58 -3.84
CA LEU A 17 -4.59 -9.52 -3.89
C LEU A 17 -4.30 -8.52 -5.01
N TRP A 18 -3.03 -8.19 -5.22
CA TRP A 18 -2.62 -7.31 -6.32
C TRP A 18 -3.08 -7.88 -7.66
N GLU A 19 -2.82 -9.15 -7.89
CA GLU A 19 -3.20 -9.81 -9.16
C GLU A 19 -4.69 -9.81 -9.39
N LYS A 20 -5.47 -9.93 -8.32
CA LYS A 20 -6.93 -9.90 -8.43
C LYS A 20 -7.47 -8.53 -8.75
N VAL A 21 -6.94 -7.49 -8.12
CA VAL A 21 -7.49 -6.13 -8.23
C VAL A 21 -6.92 -5.38 -9.43
N PHE A 22 -5.64 -5.56 -9.70
CA PHE A 22 -4.93 -4.87 -10.78
C PHE A 22 -4.54 -5.87 -11.87
N ALA A 23 -5.56 -6.46 -12.50
CA ALA A 23 -5.36 -7.56 -13.44
C ALA A 23 -4.57 -7.16 -14.68
N GLU A 24 -4.52 -5.88 -15.01
CA GLU A 24 -3.75 -5.38 -16.14
C GLU A 24 -2.24 -5.32 -15.92
N ASP A 25 -1.80 -5.39 -14.66
CA ASP A 25 -0.37 -5.39 -14.37
C ASP A 25 0.25 -6.72 -14.76
N THR A 26 1.39 -6.66 -15.45
CA THR A 26 2.02 -7.86 -15.99
C THR A 26 2.74 -8.66 -14.91
N LYS A 27 2.92 -9.95 -15.20
CA LYS A 27 3.72 -10.82 -14.33
C LYS A 27 5.15 -10.29 -14.17
N ALA A 28 5.73 -9.78 -15.26
CA ALA A 28 7.08 -9.23 -15.23
C ALA A 28 7.17 -8.03 -14.30
N PHE A 29 6.18 -7.15 -14.32
CA PHE A 29 6.14 -6.01 -13.41
C PHE A 29 6.04 -6.46 -11.97
N LEU A 30 5.17 -7.42 -11.67
CA LEU A 30 4.99 -7.92 -10.31
C LEU A 30 6.21 -8.68 -9.81
N ASP A 31 6.87 -9.43 -10.68
CA ASP A 31 8.13 -10.09 -10.33
C ASP A 31 9.17 -9.05 -9.92
N TYR A 32 9.29 -7.97 -10.70
CA TYR A 32 10.20 -6.87 -10.37
C TYR A 32 9.81 -6.21 -9.05
N TYR A 33 8.55 -5.87 -8.90
CA TYR A 33 8.06 -5.17 -7.71
C TYR A 33 8.34 -5.98 -6.44
N TYR A 34 7.95 -7.24 -6.43
CA TYR A 34 8.08 -8.08 -5.23
C TYR A 34 9.50 -8.58 -4.99
N PHE A 35 10.37 -8.49 -5.98
CA PHE A 35 11.77 -8.84 -5.80
C PHE A 35 12.62 -7.63 -5.41
N ILE A 36 12.35 -6.47 -5.98
CA ILE A 36 13.20 -5.28 -5.80
C ILE A 36 12.54 -4.22 -4.92
N LYS A 37 11.35 -3.77 -5.32
CA LYS A 37 10.70 -2.61 -4.67
C LYS A 37 10.30 -2.86 -3.23
N THR A 38 9.91 -4.07 -2.89
CA THR A 38 9.45 -4.35 -1.52
C THR A 38 10.56 -4.47 -0.50
N ARG A 39 11.81 -4.19 -0.91
CA ARG A 39 12.94 -4.23 0.02
C ARG A 39 12.94 -3.08 1.01
N ASP A 40 12.38 -1.94 0.62
CA ASP A 40 12.43 -0.73 1.42
C ASP A 40 11.09 -0.03 1.60
N ASN A 41 9.99 -0.66 1.21
CA ASN A 41 8.68 -0.09 1.41
C ASN A 41 8.00 -0.66 2.65
N GLU A 42 6.81 -0.12 2.96
CA GLU A 42 6.00 -0.56 4.07
C GLU A 42 4.64 -0.98 3.54
N ILE A 43 4.11 -2.06 4.08
CA ILE A 43 2.81 -2.57 3.67
C ILE A 43 1.93 -2.76 4.89
N TYR A 44 0.77 -2.12 4.88
CA TYR A 44 -0.27 -2.30 5.89
C TYR A 44 -1.39 -3.13 5.31
N VAL A 45 -1.93 -4.03 6.11
CA VAL A 45 -2.97 -4.95 5.65
C VAL A 45 -4.08 -5.08 6.67
N ILE A 46 -5.23 -5.52 6.19
CA ILE A 46 -6.30 -6.01 7.03
C ILE A 46 -6.49 -7.47 6.69
N GLU A 47 -6.38 -8.30 7.72
CA GLU A 47 -6.62 -9.72 7.60
C GLU A 47 -7.98 -10.06 8.18
N GLU A 48 -8.71 -10.91 7.47
CA GLU A 48 -9.97 -11.47 7.94
C GLU A 48 -10.15 -12.82 7.30
N ASP A 49 -10.70 -13.75 8.06
CA ASP A 49 -10.86 -15.14 7.60
C ASP A 49 -9.52 -15.73 7.14
N ARG A 50 -8.46 -15.42 7.90
CA ARG A 50 -7.10 -15.96 7.72
C ARG A 50 -6.40 -15.57 6.42
N LYS A 51 -6.90 -14.53 5.75
CA LYS A 51 -6.27 -14.04 4.52
C LYS A 51 -6.23 -12.51 4.52
N ILE A 52 -5.30 -11.97 3.75
CA ILE A 52 -5.23 -10.53 3.51
C ILE A 52 -6.38 -10.15 2.61
N ARG A 53 -7.25 -9.26 3.10
CA ARG A 53 -8.42 -8.80 2.36
C ARG A 53 -8.29 -7.38 1.86
N SER A 54 -7.41 -6.60 2.48
CA SER A 54 -7.17 -5.23 2.06
C SER A 54 -5.70 -4.91 2.30
N MET A 55 -5.15 -4.05 1.45
CA MET A 55 -3.74 -3.68 1.56
C MET A 55 -3.52 -2.22 1.17
N LEU A 56 -2.42 -1.67 1.66
CA LEU A 56 -1.95 -0.34 1.31
C LEU A 56 -0.43 -0.36 1.37
N HIS A 57 0.21 0.06 0.28
CA HIS A 57 1.67 0.12 0.20
C HIS A 57 2.15 1.56 0.36
N LEU A 58 3.17 1.74 1.20
CA LEU A 58 3.87 3.02 1.34
C LEU A 58 5.26 2.87 0.75
N ASN A 59 5.50 3.54 -0.35
CA ASN A 59 6.80 3.48 -1.02
C ASN A 59 7.59 4.74 -0.73
N PRO A 60 8.89 4.61 -0.39
CA PRO A 60 9.71 5.78 -0.13
C PRO A 60 9.95 6.59 -1.39
N TYR A 61 10.04 7.90 -1.23
CA TYR A 61 10.25 8.80 -2.33
C TYR A 61 10.96 10.06 -1.83
N LEU A 62 11.90 10.55 -2.63
CA LEU A 62 12.57 11.81 -2.36
C LEU A 62 11.93 12.89 -3.23
N VAL A 63 11.32 13.86 -2.57
CA VAL A 63 10.74 15.01 -3.26
C VAL A 63 11.73 16.14 -3.21
N GLN A 64 12.04 16.71 -4.38
CA GLN A 64 12.96 17.84 -4.48
C GLN A 64 12.16 19.11 -4.73
N ILE A 65 12.35 20.08 -3.85
CA ILE A 65 11.74 21.41 -3.99
C ILE A 65 12.89 22.40 -3.87
N GLU A 66 13.16 23.10 -4.97
CA GLU A 66 14.32 23.99 -5.08
C GLU A 66 15.60 23.21 -4.76
N ASP A 67 16.36 23.64 -3.76
CA ASP A 67 17.62 23.00 -3.39
C ASP A 67 17.48 21.98 -2.26
N ARG A 68 16.25 21.69 -1.83
CA ARG A 68 16.00 20.81 -0.70
C ARG A 68 15.37 19.51 -1.15
N GLN A 69 15.77 18.42 -0.48
CA GLN A 69 15.19 17.12 -0.68
C GLN A 69 14.44 16.72 0.58
N PHE A 70 13.22 16.22 0.40
CA PHE A 70 12.38 15.79 1.52
C PHE A 70 12.05 14.31 1.35
N PRO A 71 12.46 13.47 2.31
CA PRO A 71 12.04 12.07 2.29
C PRO A 71 10.56 11.99 2.67
N CYS A 72 9.81 11.27 1.88
CA CYS A 72 8.40 11.01 2.18
C CYS A 72 8.02 9.65 1.63
N HIS A 73 6.79 9.25 1.89
CA HIS A 73 6.22 8.03 1.34
C HIS A 73 5.01 8.39 0.50
N TYR A 74 4.85 7.70 -0.61
CA TYR A 74 3.62 7.84 -1.38
C TYR A 74 2.80 6.55 -1.28
N ILE A 75 1.50 6.74 -1.32
CA ILE A 75 0.55 5.65 -1.15
C ILE A 75 0.25 5.06 -2.51
N ILE A 76 0.44 3.75 -2.63
CA ILE A 76 0.22 3.04 -3.89
C ILE A 76 -0.45 1.70 -3.59
N ALA A 77 -1.10 1.14 -4.60
CA ALA A 77 -1.69 -0.20 -4.53
C ALA A 77 -2.65 -0.37 -3.36
N VAL A 78 -3.50 0.63 -3.14
CA VAL A 78 -4.57 0.50 -2.15
C VAL A 78 -5.65 -0.37 -2.76
N ALA A 79 -5.92 -1.51 -2.16
CA ALA A 79 -6.86 -2.47 -2.72
C ALA A 79 -7.60 -3.24 -1.65
N THR A 80 -8.84 -3.58 -1.94
CA THR A 80 -9.66 -4.43 -1.09
C THR A 80 -10.28 -5.51 -1.95
N GLU A 81 -10.25 -6.75 -1.47
CA GLU A 81 -10.89 -7.85 -2.17
C GLU A 81 -12.37 -7.56 -2.33
N GLU A 82 -12.91 -7.89 -3.51
CA GLU A 82 -14.27 -7.50 -3.89
C GLU A 82 -15.34 -7.84 -2.85
N ASN A 83 -15.29 -9.03 -2.27
CA ASN A 83 -16.28 -9.46 -1.30
C ASN A 83 -16.16 -8.78 0.07
N TYR A 84 -15.12 -7.99 0.26
CA TYR A 84 -14.86 -7.30 1.53
C TYR A 84 -14.96 -5.79 1.39
N ARG A 85 -15.38 -5.29 0.23
CA ARG A 85 -15.58 -3.86 0.01
C ARG A 85 -16.83 -3.37 0.73
N GLY A 86 -16.87 -2.06 0.99
CA GLY A 86 -18.01 -1.45 1.68
C GLY A 86 -17.97 -1.62 3.19
N ARG A 87 -16.87 -2.08 3.75
CA ARG A 87 -16.72 -2.27 5.19
C ARG A 87 -15.80 -1.23 5.85
N GLY A 88 -15.32 -0.27 5.06
CA GLY A 88 -14.45 0.78 5.57
C GLY A 88 -12.99 0.37 5.70
N TYR A 89 -12.56 -0.71 5.08
CA TYR A 89 -11.19 -1.20 5.18
C TYR A 89 -10.17 -0.22 4.61
N MET A 90 -10.45 0.33 3.44
CA MET A 90 -9.56 1.32 2.83
C MET A 90 -9.39 2.52 3.74
N ARG A 91 -10.49 3.02 4.29
CA ARG A 91 -10.46 4.16 5.21
C ARG A 91 -9.60 3.85 6.43
N THR A 92 -9.76 2.66 7.00
CA THR A 92 -8.97 2.23 8.15
C THR A 92 -7.48 2.22 7.83
N LEU A 93 -7.11 1.66 6.66
CA LEU A 93 -5.71 1.61 6.25
C LEU A 93 -5.14 2.99 5.96
N LEU A 94 -5.91 3.84 5.30
CA LEU A 94 -5.47 5.22 5.02
C LEU A 94 -5.25 5.99 6.30
N CYS A 95 -6.16 5.88 7.27
CA CYS A 95 -5.99 6.56 8.55
C CYS A 95 -4.76 6.05 9.28
N ARG A 96 -4.53 4.75 9.27
CA ARG A 96 -3.34 4.18 9.92
C ARG A 96 -2.05 4.68 9.27
N ALA A 97 -2.01 4.72 7.94
CA ALA A 97 -0.85 5.19 7.22
C ALA A 97 -0.59 6.68 7.47
N LEU A 98 -1.64 7.49 7.42
CA LEU A 98 -1.50 8.92 7.66
C LEU A 98 -1.08 9.23 9.09
N GLU A 99 -1.60 8.50 10.07
CA GLU A 99 -1.18 8.63 11.46
C GLU A 99 0.31 8.33 11.62
N GLU A 100 0.78 7.28 10.96
CA GLU A 100 2.19 6.92 11.04
C GLU A 100 3.08 7.98 10.40
N MET A 101 2.69 8.50 9.23
CA MET A 101 3.44 9.56 8.58
C MET A 101 3.44 10.84 9.42
N TYR A 102 2.32 11.18 10.04
CA TYR A 102 2.22 12.33 10.93
C TYR A 102 3.15 12.15 12.15
N ARG A 103 3.14 10.96 12.73
CA ARG A 103 4.00 10.66 13.88
C ARG A 103 5.47 10.79 13.53
N ARG A 104 5.86 10.44 12.31
CA ARG A 104 7.24 10.58 11.83
C ARG A 104 7.57 12.00 11.37
N LYS A 105 6.59 12.90 11.41
CA LYS A 105 6.75 14.29 10.95
C LYS A 105 7.15 14.40 9.49
N GLU A 106 6.63 13.52 8.66
CA GLU A 106 6.83 13.63 7.22
C GLU A 106 6.08 14.86 6.71
N PRO A 107 6.71 15.67 5.85
CA PRO A 107 6.14 16.97 5.47
C PRO A 107 4.86 16.87 4.65
N PHE A 108 4.69 15.80 3.87
CA PHE A 108 3.49 15.59 3.08
C PHE A 108 3.48 14.17 2.53
N THR A 109 2.32 13.79 1.99
CA THR A 109 2.17 12.53 1.27
C THR A 109 1.28 12.76 0.06
N PHE A 110 1.25 11.77 -0.83
CA PHE A 110 0.35 11.80 -1.96
C PHE A 110 -0.10 10.38 -2.31
N LEU A 111 -1.23 10.31 -3.01
CA LEU A 111 -1.84 9.08 -3.46
C LEU A 111 -1.78 9.04 -4.99
N MET A 112 -1.38 7.90 -5.52
CA MET A 112 -1.37 7.68 -6.96
C MET A 112 -2.46 6.65 -7.29
N PRO A 113 -3.70 7.10 -7.51
CA PRO A 113 -4.77 6.15 -7.84
C PRO A 113 -4.59 5.63 -9.26
N ALA A 114 -4.56 4.31 -9.39
CA ALA A 114 -4.39 3.67 -10.70
C ALA A 114 -5.72 3.36 -11.37
N ALA A 115 -6.77 3.15 -10.59
CA ALA A 115 -8.06 2.78 -11.10
C ALA A 115 -9.15 3.19 -10.13
N GLU A 116 -10.36 3.34 -10.64
CA GLU A 116 -11.52 3.70 -9.83
C GLU A 116 -11.79 2.70 -8.71
N ALA A 117 -11.52 1.44 -8.97
CA ALA A 117 -11.69 0.38 -7.98
C ALA A 117 -10.82 0.58 -6.74
N VAL A 118 -9.75 1.35 -6.84
CA VAL A 118 -8.86 1.62 -5.72
C VAL A 118 -9.51 2.55 -4.69
N ILE A 119 -10.45 3.36 -5.13
CA ILE A 119 -11.05 4.41 -4.31
C ILE A 119 -12.35 3.95 -3.65
N SER A 120 -12.92 2.91 -4.15
CA SER A 120 -14.22 2.42 -3.67
C SER A 120 -14.15 1.73 -2.31
#